data_d0c31ade84f1fd2518eb2a3387a25801
#
_entry.id   d0c31ade84f1fd2518eb2a3387a25801
#
_cell.length_a   1.000
_cell.length_b   1.000
_cell.length_c   1.000
_cell.angle_alpha   90.00
_cell.angle_beta   90.00
_cell.angle_gamma   90.00
#
_symmetry.space_group_name_H-M   'P 1'
#
loop_
_entity.id
_entity.type
_entity.pdbx_description
1 polymer ?
#
loop_
_entity_poly.entity_id
_entity_poly.type
_entity_poly.pdbx_seq_one_letter_code
_entity_poly.pdbx_strand_id
1 'polypeptide(L)'
;MTFSEKLKQFVDQGLDASRDFLSKAGDKAQQWGEMGVLKVEILQLRAEAGKLTTKLGARAYEVLAERKEPVLSASDSETRDLLDRLAELDGRIDEREAKFRAHGGKDEDLSAKD
;
A
#
# COMPACT_ATOMS: atom_id res chain seq x y z
N MET A 1 -3.64 -6.94 -24.45
CA MET A 1 -3.23 -6.75 -23.05
C MET A 1 -4.13 -7.59 -22.15
N THR A 2 -3.54 -8.40 -21.31
CA THR A 2 -4.29 -9.27 -20.38
C THR A 2 -4.92 -8.46 -19.25
N PHE A 3 -5.87 -9.05 -18.55
CA PHE A 3 -6.50 -8.39 -17.38
C PHE A 3 -5.48 -8.08 -16.28
N SER A 4 -4.56 -9.02 -16.02
CA SER A 4 -3.50 -8.79 -15.02
C SER A 4 -2.60 -7.63 -15.40
N GLU A 5 -2.23 -7.51 -16.67
CA GLU A 5 -1.42 -6.39 -17.17
C GLU A 5 -2.17 -5.06 -17.02
N LYS A 6 -3.48 -5.05 -17.33
CA LYS A 6 -4.30 -3.85 -17.16
C LYS A 6 -4.38 -3.43 -15.70
N LEU A 7 -4.52 -4.39 -14.77
CA LEU A 7 -4.52 -4.11 -13.33
C LEU A 7 -3.21 -3.50 -12.87
N LYS A 8 -2.08 -4.07 -13.29
CA LYS A 8 -0.76 -3.57 -12.93
C LYS A 8 -0.55 -2.15 -13.43
N GLN A 9 -0.94 -1.88 -14.68
CA GLN A 9 -0.82 -0.56 -15.29
C GLN A 9 -1.72 0.46 -14.58
N PHE A 10 -2.96 0.08 -14.28
CA PHE A 10 -3.91 0.94 -13.55
C PHE A 10 -3.39 1.31 -12.17
N VAL A 11 -2.82 0.34 -11.46
CA VAL A 11 -2.23 0.56 -10.12
C VAL A 11 -1.06 1.53 -10.18
N ASP A 12 -0.17 1.36 -11.17
CA ASP A 12 0.98 2.25 -11.32
C ASP A 12 0.53 3.69 -11.60
N GLN A 13 -0.47 3.88 -12.46
CA GLN A 13 -1.04 5.21 -12.73
C GLN A 13 -1.71 5.79 -11.48
N GLY A 14 -2.48 4.98 -10.77
CA GLY A 14 -3.16 5.40 -9.54
C GLY A 14 -2.16 5.77 -8.45
N LEU A 15 -1.03 5.08 -8.38
CA LEU A 15 0.00 5.38 -7.40
C LEU A 15 0.64 6.74 -7.65
N ASP A 16 0.91 7.09 -8.90
CA ASP A 16 1.52 8.38 -9.23
C ASP A 16 0.59 9.53 -8.82
N ALA A 17 -0.70 9.41 -9.08
CA ALA A 17 -1.69 10.39 -8.64
C ALA A 17 -1.76 10.48 -7.11
N SER A 18 -1.68 9.34 -6.41
CA SER A 18 -1.67 9.30 -4.95
C SER A 18 -0.42 9.93 -4.36
N ARG A 19 0.73 9.77 -5.02
CA ARG A 19 1.98 10.41 -4.58
C ARG A 19 1.88 11.92 -4.61
N ASP A 20 1.31 12.50 -5.67
CA ASP A 20 1.11 13.93 -5.76
C ASP A 20 0.21 14.45 -4.66
N PHE A 21 -0.89 13.74 -4.39
CA PHE A 21 -1.80 14.08 -3.31
C PHE A 21 -1.13 14.02 -1.95
N LEU A 22 -0.37 12.95 -1.69
CA LEU A 22 0.32 12.75 -0.42
C LEU A 22 1.46 13.75 -0.23
N SER A 23 2.14 14.14 -1.31
CA SER A 23 3.16 15.19 -1.25
C SER A 23 2.56 16.51 -0.79
N LYS A 24 1.42 16.90 -1.34
CA LYS A 24 0.71 18.12 -0.93
C LYS A 24 0.23 18.03 0.52
N ALA A 25 -0.30 16.87 0.91
CA ALA A 25 -0.72 16.63 2.29
C ALA A 25 0.48 16.67 3.26
N GLY A 26 1.65 16.19 2.80
CA GLY A 26 2.90 16.26 3.58
C GLY A 26 3.32 17.68 3.87
N ASP A 27 3.21 18.59 2.89
CA ASP A 27 3.53 20.00 3.09
C ASP A 27 2.64 20.65 4.15
N LYS A 28 1.35 20.31 4.16
CA LYS A 28 0.43 20.78 5.20
C LYS A 28 0.71 20.14 6.55
N ALA A 29 1.09 18.87 6.56
CA ALA A 29 1.37 18.14 7.80
C ALA A 29 2.53 18.74 8.57
N GLN A 30 3.53 19.31 7.89
CA GLN A 30 4.64 20.01 8.56
C GLN A 30 4.15 21.19 9.40
N GLN A 31 3.03 21.79 9.01
CA GLN A 31 2.41 22.87 9.78
C GLN A 31 1.64 22.37 10.99
N TRP A 32 1.27 21.08 11.00
CA TRP A 32 0.48 20.47 12.07
C TRP A 32 1.34 19.75 13.12
N GLY A 33 2.66 19.74 12.92
CA GLY A 33 3.59 19.10 13.83
C GLY A 33 3.74 17.60 13.61
N GLU A 34 4.25 16.94 14.62
CA GLU A 34 4.68 15.55 14.57
C GLU A 34 3.53 14.57 14.25
N MET A 35 2.35 14.80 14.81
CA MET A 35 1.19 13.95 14.53
C MET A 35 0.75 14.02 13.06
N GLY A 36 0.80 15.20 12.46
CA GLY A 36 0.49 15.36 11.05
C GLY A 36 1.49 14.63 10.17
N VAL A 37 2.77 14.68 10.52
CA VAL A 37 3.82 13.94 9.79
C VAL A 37 3.59 12.44 9.90
N LEU A 38 3.28 11.94 11.10
CA LEU A 38 2.99 10.52 11.30
C LEU A 38 1.77 10.07 10.49
N LYS A 39 0.71 10.87 10.48
CA LYS A 39 -0.49 10.58 9.70
C LYS A 39 -0.16 10.42 8.21
N VAL A 40 0.62 11.35 7.64
CA VAL A 40 1.00 11.29 6.23
C VAL A 40 1.86 10.05 5.96
N GLU A 41 2.83 9.75 6.82
CA GLU A 41 3.68 8.56 6.68
C GLU A 41 2.83 7.28 6.67
N ILE A 42 1.87 7.17 7.58
CA ILE A 42 0.97 6.01 7.65
C ILE A 42 0.16 5.88 6.36
N LEU A 43 -0.42 6.97 5.89
CA LEU A 43 -1.21 6.96 4.66
C LEU A 43 -0.38 6.57 3.44
N GLN A 44 0.87 7.04 3.36
CA GLN A 44 1.80 6.67 2.29
C GLN A 44 2.13 5.16 2.33
N LEU A 45 2.42 4.65 3.52
CA LEU A 45 2.73 3.22 3.70
C LEU A 45 1.53 2.35 3.37
N ARG A 46 0.33 2.75 3.78
CA ARG A 46 -0.91 2.04 3.45
C ARG A 46 -1.17 2.04 1.94
N ALA A 47 -0.93 3.16 1.27
CA ALA A 47 -1.12 3.26 -0.17
C ALA A 47 -0.14 2.33 -0.91
N GLU A 48 1.11 2.28 -0.45
CA GLU A 48 2.12 1.38 -1.02
C GLU A 48 1.73 -0.09 -0.80
N ALA A 49 1.26 -0.43 0.40
CA ALA A 49 0.78 -1.79 0.69
C ALA A 49 -0.43 -2.15 -0.19
N GLY A 50 -1.34 -1.20 -0.42
CA GLY A 50 -2.48 -1.39 -1.31
C GLY A 50 -2.05 -1.68 -2.74
N LYS A 51 -1.04 -0.96 -3.23
CA LYS A 51 -0.45 -1.21 -4.55
C LYS A 51 0.12 -2.63 -4.66
N LEU A 52 0.90 -3.04 -3.67
CA LEU A 52 1.51 -4.37 -3.67
C LEU A 52 0.46 -5.47 -3.55
N THR A 53 -0.60 -5.25 -2.77
CA THR A 53 -1.73 -6.17 -2.67
C THR A 53 -2.43 -6.34 -4.01
N THR A 54 -2.62 -5.26 -4.74
CA THR A 54 -3.22 -5.30 -6.08
C THR A 54 -2.32 -6.05 -7.05
N LYS A 55 -1.00 -5.86 -6.97
CA LYS A 55 -0.04 -6.62 -7.79
C LYS A 55 -0.08 -8.11 -7.46
N LEU A 56 -0.22 -8.44 -6.18
CA LEU A 56 -0.37 -9.84 -5.75
C LEU A 56 -1.65 -10.45 -6.33
N GLY A 57 -2.76 -9.70 -6.28
CA GLY A 57 -4.02 -10.12 -6.89
C GLY A 57 -3.90 -10.32 -8.40
N ALA A 58 -3.19 -9.42 -9.09
CA ALA A 58 -2.94 -9.54 -10.52
C ALA A 58 -2.10 -10.79 -10.85
N ARG A 59 -1.08 -11.09 -10.03
CA ARG A 59 -0.26 -12.29 -10.18
C ARG A 59 -1.10 -13.56 -9.97
N ALA A 60 -1.96 -13.55 -8.96
CA ALA A 60 -2.86 -14.67 -8.71
C ALA A 60 -3.79 -14.92 -9.90
N TYR A 61 -4.37 -13.87 -10.45
CA TYR A 61 -5.24 -13.98 -11.62
C TYR A 61 -4.47 -14.50 -12.83
N GLU A 62 -3.27 -13.99 -13.08
CA GLU A 62 -2.41 -14.44 -14.17
C GLU A 62 -2.14 -15.94 -14.09
N VAL A 63 -1.71 -16.42 -12.92
CA VAL A 63 -1.34 -17.83 -12.72
C VAL A 63 -2.57 -18.73 -12.76
N LEU A 64 -3.60 -18.39 -11.97
CA LEU A 64 -4.75 -19.28 -11.75
C LEU A 64 -5.79 -19.22 -12.86
N ALA A 65 -6.02 -18.03 -13.42
CA ALA A 65 -7.08 -17.86 -14.43
C ALA A 65 -6.54 -17.79 -15.86
N GLU A 66 -5.49 -17.03 -16.12
CA GLU A 66 -4.96 -16.87 -17.47
C GLU A 66 -4.09 -18.05 -17.92
N ARG A 67 -3.19 -18.51 -17.06
CA ARG A 67 -2.36 -19.69 -17.31
C ARG A 67 -3.04 -21.00 -16.94
N LYS A 68 -4.16 -20.91 -16.20
CA LYS A 68 -4.95 -22.05 -15.75
C LYS A 68 -4.14 -23.05 -14.92
N GLU A 69 -3.15 -22.57 -14.17
CA GLU A 69 -2.45 -23.40 -13.21
C GLU A 69 -3.34 -23.62 -11.98
N PRO A 70 -3.34 -24.83 -11.40
CA PRO A 70 -4.26 -25.14 -10.29
C PRO A 70 -3.86 -24.52 -8.97
N VAL A 71 -2.60 -24.09 -8.81
CA VAL A 71 -2.07 -23.59 -7.54
C VAL A 71 -1.14 -22.44 -7.81
N LEU A 72 -1.22 -21.39 -6.94
CA LEU A 72 -0.21 -20.37 -6.84
C LEU A 72 0.60 -20.63 -5.57
N SER A 73 1.91 -20.86 -5.72
CA SER A 73 2.78 -21.17 -4.60
C SER A 73 3.37 -19.89 -3.99
N ALA A 74 3.51 -19.87 -2.65
CA ALA A 74 4.23 -18.82 -1.96
C ALA A 74 5.73 -18.79 -2.32
N SER A 75 6.25 -19.86 -2.93
CA SER A 75 7.64 -19.90 -3.41
C SER A 75 7.82 -19.42 -4.85
N ASP A 76 6.72 -19.09 -5.57
CA ASP A 76 6.80 -18.39 -6.84
C ASP A 76 7.55 -17.08 -6.63
N SER A 77 8.58 -16.82 -7.45
CA SER A 77 9.52 -15.73 -7.18
C SER A 77 8.85 -14.35 -7.08
N GLU A 78 7.92 -14.06 -7.99
CA GLU A 78 7.19 -12.78 -7.97
C GLU A 78 6.28 -12.69 -6.74
N THR A 79 5.56 -13.77 -6.42
CA THR A 79 4.69 -13.84 -5.26
C THR A 79 5.50 -13.71 -3.97
N ARG A 80 6.62 -14.41 -3.86
CA ARG A 80 7.49 -14.34 -2.68
C ARG A 80 8.00 -12.93 -2.44
N ASP A 81 8.45 -12.25 -3.49
CA ASP A 81 8.94 -10.88 -3.40
C ASP A 81 7.84 -9.93 -2.90
N LEU A 82 6.63 -10.06 -3.43
CA LEU A 82 5.48 -9.24 -3.00
C LEU A 82 5.11 -9.50 -1.55
N LEU A 83 5.10 -10.78 -1.12
CA LEU A 83 4.79 -11.14 0.25
C LEU A 83 5.84 -10.60 1.23
N ASP A 84 7.12 -10.66 0.87
CA ASP A 84 8.19 -10.16 1.72
C ASP A 84 8.11 -8.65 1.88
N ARG A 85 7.82 -7.92 0.80
CA ARG A 85 7.64 -6.47 0.86
C ARG A 85 6.42 -6.08 1.68
N LEU A 86 5.31 -6.82 1.52
CA LEU A 86 4.10 -6.57 2.30
C LEU A 86 4.33 -6.80 3.79
N ALA A 87 5.08 -7.85 4.15
CA ALA A 87 5.42 -8.10 5.56
C ALA A 87 6.26 -6.97 6.14
N GLU A 88 7.22 -6.45 5.39
CA GLU A 88 8.03 -5.30 5.82
C GLU A 88 7.17 -4.06 6.03
N LEU A 89 6.29 -3.76 5.06
CA LEU A 89 5.39 -2.60 5.17
C LEU A 89 4.42 -2.74 6.35
N ASP A 90 3.89 -3.93 6.56
CA ASP A 90 2.99 -4.21 7.68
C ASP A 90 3.66 -3.87 9.02
N GLY A 91 4.91 -4.28 9.20
CA GLY A 91 5.69 -3.95 10.40
C GLY A 91 5.90 -2.45 10.56
N ARG A 92 6.20 -1.75 9.49
CA ARG A 92 6.38 -0.29 9.51
C ARG A 92 5.08 0.44 9.83
N ILE A 93 3.98 0.00 9.23
CA ILE A 93 2.65 0.56 9.47
C ILE A 93 2.29 0.43 10.94
N ASP A 94 2.45 -0.78 11.50
CA ASP A 94 2.15 -1.03 12.91
C ASP A 94 2.97 -0.13 13.83
N GLU A 95 4.26 0.03 13.54
CA GLU A 95 5.15 0.89 14.31
C GLU A 95 4.70 2.35 14.27
N ARG A 96 4.39 2.88 13.09
CA ARG A 96 3.95 4.26 12.92
C ARG A 96 2.59 4.50 13.55
N GLU A 97 1.66 3.55 13.42
CA GLU A 97 0.36 3.63 14.05
C GLU A 97 0.46 3.63 15.56
N ALA A 98 1.35 2.82 16.13
CA ALA A 98 1.58 2.80 17.57
C ALA A 98 2.12 4.16 18.05
N LYS A 99 3.05 4.76 17.32
CA LYS A 99 3.55 6.10 17.65
C LYS A 99 2.45 7.16 17.55
N PHE A 100 1.62 7.07 16.52
CA PHE A 100 0.51 8.00 16.32
C PHE A 100 -0.47 7.95 17.50
N ARG A 101 -0.83 6.74 17.95
CA ARG A 101 -1.70 6.58 19.13
C ARG A 101 -1.04 7.08 20.41
N ALA A 102 0.26 6.83 20.56
CA ALA A 102 1.02 7.29 21.72
C ALA A 102 1.04 8.81 21.84
N HIS A 103 0.97 9.52 20.70
CA HIS A 103 0.89 10.98 20.66
C HIS A 103 -0.56 11.50 20.76
N GLY A 104 -1.54 10.64 21.03
CA GLY A 104 -2.93 11.02 21.19
C GLY A 104 -3.79 10.92 19.94
N GLY A 105 -3.24 10.38 18.85
CA GLY A 105 -3.99 10.17 17.63
C GLY A 105 -5.00 9.05 17.77
N LYS A 106 -6.11 9.17 17.05
CA LYS A 106 -7.17 8.18 17.04
C LYS A 106 -7.20 7.45 15.70
N ASP A 107 -7.61 6.18 15.72
CA ASP A 107 -7.74 5.38 14.49
C ASP A 107 -8.68 6.05 13.47
N GLU A 108 -9.69 6.76 13.94
CA GLU A 108 -10.61 7.53 13.10
C GLU A 108 -9.89 8.59 12.27
N ASP A 109 -8.82 9.18 12.81
CA ASP A 109 -8.03 10.22 12.13
C ASP A 109 -7.25 9.66 10.95
N LEU A 110 -7.06 8.34 10.89
CA LEU A 110 -6.38 7.63 9.81
C LEU A 110 -7.34 7.15 8.73
N SER A 111 -8.63 7.46 8.86
CA SER A 111 -9.64 7.09 7.89
C SER A 111 -9.44 7.88 6.59
N ALA A 112 -9.54 7.20 5.46
CA ALA A 112 -9.41 7.80 4.13
C ALA A 112 -10.67 8.54 3.66
N LYS A 113 -11.61 8.78 4.54
CA LYS A 113 -12.89 9.42 4.24
C LYS A 113 -12.84 10.94 4.39
N ASP A 114 -11.83 11.57 3.95
CA ASP A 114 -11.81 13.03 4.01
C ASP A 114 -11.82 13.64 2.63
#